data_9646ac6eb7e3779685fc6c72ab023166
#
_entry.id   9646ac6eb7e3779685fc6c72ab023166
#
_cell.length_a   1.000
_cell.length_b   1.000
_cell.length_c   1.000
_cell.angle_alpha   90.00
_cell.angle_beta   90.00
_cell.angle_gamma   90.00
#
_symmetry.space_group_name_H-M   'P 1'
#
loop_
_entity.id
_entity.type
_entity.pdbx_description
1 polymer ?
#
loop_
_entity_poly.entity_id
_entity_poly.type
_entity_poly.pdbx_seq_one_letter_code
_entity_poly.pdbx_strand_id
1 'polypeptide(L)'
;MSTQMLVRKLTEDDLEAVWTLRLRALRDNPEAFGSTYEETVARGKAWMLQRFGQGDETLFMGAFEETLIGMVGLHREANIKDRHKGLVFGMYVLPDRRQHGVGKALMQALIAQAQQLAGLEQLHLAVVTTNAPARHLYRSLGFEVYGTATRALKMGEQYWDEDLMVLRFL
;
A
#
# COMPACT_ATOMS: atom_id res chain seq x y z
N MET A 1 -11.57 11.62 -25.10
CA MET A 1 -11.81 12.35 -23.84
C MET A 1 -10.93 11.73 -22.77
N SER A 2 -10.18 12.53 -22.04
CA SER A 2 -9.39 12.05 -20.91
C SER A 2 -10.37 11.74 -19.78
N THR A 3 -10.47 10.49 -19.36
CA THR A 3 -11.25 10.10 -18.18
C THR A 3 -10.61 10.71 -16.96
N GLN A 4 -11.36 11.51 -16.22
CA GLN A 4 -10.86 12.13 -15.00
C GLN A 4 -10.60 11.08 -13.93
N MET A 5 -9.38 11.03 -13.39
CA MET A 5 -9.04 10.14 -12.30
C MET A 5 -9.67 10.62 -10.99
N LEU A 6 -10.34 9.72 -10.29
CA LEU A 6 -10.89 9.93 -8.95
C LEU A 6 -10.09 9.11 -7.93
N VAL A 7 -9.60 9.77 -6.88
CA VAL A 7 -8.99 9.08 -5.74
C VAL A 7 -9.90 9.22 -4.53
N ARG A 8 -10.28 8.10 -3.92
CA ARG A 8 -11.17 8.09 -2.76
C ARG A 8 -10.88 6.89 -1.84
N LYS A 9 -11.39 6.96 -0.63
CA LYS A 9 -11.39 5.82 0.30
C LYS A 9 -12.20 4.66 -0.29
N LEU A 10 -11.66 3.46 -0.19
CA LEU A 10 -12.34 2.23 -0.58
C LEU A 10 -13.29 1.78 0.53
N THR A 11 -14.41 1.19 0.16
CA THR A 11 -15.43 0.65 1.06
C THR A 11 -15.69 -0.82 0.77
N GLU A 12 -16.55 -1.46 1.57
CA GLU A 12 -16.95 -2.85 1.35
C GLU A 12 -17.56 -3.09 -0.03
N ASP A 13 -18.21 -2.08 -0.60
CA ASP A 13 -18.78 -2.15 -1.94
C ASP A 13 -17.73 -2.32 -3.04
N ASP A 14 -16.48 -1.97 -2.74
CA ASP A 14 -15.35 -2.08 -3.68
C ASP A 14 -14.64 -3.44 -3.58
N LEU A 15 -15.08 -4.35 -2.72
CA LEU A 15 -14.40 -5.60 -2.41
C LEU A 15 -14.02 -6.41 -3.65
N GLU A 16 -14.94 -6.56 -4.61
CA GLU A 16 -14.68 -7.34 -5.82
C GLU A 16 -13.57 -6.70 -6.67
N ALA A 17 -13.59 -5.39 -6.83
CA ALA A 17 -12.57 -4.66 -7.57
C ALA A 17 -11.20 -4.74 -6.87
N VAL A 18 -11.18 -4.58 -5.55
CA VAL A 18 -9.95 -4.69 -4.74
C VAL A 18 -9.39 -6.11 -4.78
N TRP A 19 -10.24 -7.12 -4.65
CA TRP A 19 -9.83 -8.52 -4.73
C TRP A 19 -9.18 -8.84 -6.08
N THR A 20 -9.83 -8.45 -7.15
CA THR A 20 -9.31 -8.66 -8.52
C THR A 20 -7.97 -7.96 -8.73
N LEU A 21 -7.86 -6.70 -8.30
CA LEU A 21 -6.62 -5.94 -8.43
C LEU A 21 -5.50 -6.52 -7.56
N ARG A 22 -5.81 -6.93 -6.34
CA ARG A 22 -4.84 -7.55 -5.41
C ARG A 22 -4.27 -8.85 -5.98
N LEU A 23 -5.12 -9.74 -6.50
CA LEU A 23 -4.67 -10.98 -7.09
C LEU A 23 -3.80 -10.75 -8.32
N ARG A 24 -4.15 -9.77 -9.15
CA ARG A 24 -3.32 -9.37 -10.28
C ARG A 24 -1.95 -8.85 -9.82
N ALA A 25 -1.93 -7.98 -8.82
CA ALA A 25 -0.70 -7.43 -8.26
C ALA A 25 0.26 -8.52 -7.77
N LEU A 26 -0.25 -9.51 -7.04
CA LEU A 26 0.54 -10.62 -6.50
C LEU A 26 1.09 -11.54 -7.61
N ARG A 27 0.35 -11.68 -8.70
CA ARG A 27 0.77 -12.47 -9.86
C ARG A 27 1.83 -11.74 -10.70
N ASP A 28 1.62 -10.45 -10.95
CA ASP A 28 2.45 -9.66 -11.86
C ASP A 28 3.75 -9.19 -11.20
N ASN A 29 3.71 -8.89 -9.90
CA ASN A 29 4.86 -8.36 -9.14
C ASN A 29 5.00 -9.05 -7.78
N PRO A 30 5.24 -10.36 -7.74
CA PRO A 30 5.28 -11.12 -6.48
C PRO A 30 6.34 -10.59 -5.50
N GLU A 31 7.47 -10.08 -5.99
CA GLU A 31 8.56 -9.54 -5.18
C GLU A 31 8.21 -8.24 -4.45
N ALA A 32 7.17 -7.54 -4.87
CA ALA A 32 6.75 -6.28 -4.26
C ALA A 32 5.87 -6.45 -3.01
N PHE A 33 5.50 -7.69 -2.67
CA PHE A 33 4.55 -7.98 -1.60
C PHE A 33 5.08 -9.05 -0.66
N GLY A 34 4.74 -8.94 0.63
CA GLY A 34 5.08 -9.95 1.63
C GLY A 34 4.18 -11.19 1.59
N SER A 35 3.02 -11.14 0.94
CA SER A 35 2.12 -12.28 0.74
C SER A 35 2.28 -12.87 -0.65
N THR A 36 1.97 -14.18 -0.79
CA THR A 36 1.90 -14.83 -2.09
C THR A 36 0.47 -14.82 -2.64
N TYR A 37 0.34 -15.06 -3.95
CA TYR A 37 -0.95 -15.27 -4.62
C TYR A 37 -1.72 -16.44 -3.97
N GLU A 38 -1.04 -17.57 -3.80
CA GLU A 38 -1.62 -18.81 -3.27
C GLU A 38 -2.13 -18.63 -1.83
N GLU A 39 -1.34 -18.00 -0.97
CA GLU A 39 -1.75 -17.70 0.40
C GLU A 39 -2.96 -16.76 0.45
N THR A 40 -2.99 -15.76 -0.42
CA THR A 40 -4.10 -14.80 -0.48
C THR A 40 -5.38 -15.47 -0.95
N VAL A 41 -5.32 -16.30 -1.99
CA VAL A 41 -6.46 -17.08 -2.47
C VAL A 41 -6.97 -18.03 -1.38
N ALA A 42 -6.05 -18.69 -0.66
CA ALA A 42 -6.42 -19.60 0.43
C ALA A 42 -7.13 -18.89 1.59
N ARG A 43 -6.75 -17.66 1.90
CA ARG A 43 -7.45 -16.83 2.92
C ARG A 43 -8.84 -16.42 2.49
N GLY A 44 -9.03 -16.12 1.21
CA GLY A 44 -10.32 -15.79 0.61
C GLY A 44 -10.78 -14.34 0.82
N LYS A 45 -11.83 -13.97 0.09
CA LYS A 45 -12.41 -12.61 0.15
C LYS A 45 -12.94 -12.23 1.53
N ALA A 46 -13.48 -13.18 2.29
CA ALA A 46 -14.02 -12.91 3.62
C ALA A 46 -12.96 -12.36 4.58
N TRP A 47 -11.74 -12.86 4.49
CA TRP A 47 -10.61 -12.32 5.24
C TRP A 47 -10.30 -10.86 4.84
N MET A 48 -10.33 -10.55 3.55
CA MET A 48 -10.13 -9.19 3.07
C MET A 48 -11.26 -8.26 3.50
N LEU A 49 -12.51 -8.73 3.44
CA LEU A 49 -13.68 -7.97 3.86
C LEU A 49 -13.58 -7.52 5.32
N GLN A 50 -13.09 -8.38 6.21
CA GLN A 50 -12.91 -8.05 7.62
C GLN A 50 -12.00 -6.83 7.82
N ARG A 51 -11.04 -6.59 6.93
CA ARG A 51 -10.11 -5.46 7.03
C ARG A 51 -10.78 -4.11 6.73
N PHE A 52 -11.84 -4.09 5.92
CA PHE A 52 -12.61 -2.88 5.66
C PHE A 52 -13.45 -2.42 6.86
N GLY A 53 -13.80 -3.32 7.76
CA GLY A 53 -14.63 -3.04 8.93
C GLY A 53 -13.86 -2.61 10.17
N GLN A 54 -12.55 -2.40 10.11
CA GLN A 54 -11.71 -2.09 11.27
C GLN A 54 -11.62 -0.59 11.60
N GLY A 55 -12.53 0.22 11.08
CA GLY A 55 -12.61 1.65 11.39
C GLY A 55 -11.34 2.42 11.03
N ASP A 56 -10.78 3.15 12.01
CA ASP A 56 -9.57 3.96 11.82
C ASP A 56 -8.26 3.14 11.90
N GLU A 57 -8.34 1.85 12.20
CA GLU A 57 -7.15 0.99 12.31
C GLU A 57 -6.63 0.55 10.94
N THR A 58 -7.53 0.37 9.98
CA THR A 58 -7.14 0.02 8.61
C THR A 58 -7.97 0.81 7.62
N LEU A 59 -7.30 1.48 6.69
CA LEU A 59 -7.97 2.18 5.60
C LEU A 59 -7.30 1.87 4.27
N PHE A 60 -8.08 1.95 3.20
CA PHE A 60 -7.61 1.75 1.85
C PHE A 60 -8.03 2.92 0.97
N MET A 61 -7.09 3.42 0.15
CA MET A 61 -7.36 4.39 -0.90
C MET A 61 -7.34 3.70 -2.25
N GLY A 62 -8.25 4.08 -3.11
CA GLY A 62 -8.32 3.60 -4.50
C GLY A 62 -8.31 4.75 -5.50
N ALA A 63 -7.66 4.51 -6.63
CA ALA A 63 -7.69 5.39 -7.78
C ALA A 63 -8.57 4.77 -8.86
N PHE A 64 -9.50 5.53 -9.37
CA PHE A 64 -10.47 5.11 -10.38
C PHE A 64 -10.37 5.98 -11.62
N GLU A 65 -10.47 5.35 -12.77
CA GLU A 65 -10.94 5.94 -14.01
C GLU A 65 -12.35 5.39 -14.27
N GLU A 66 -12.55 4.47 -15.19
CA GLU A 66 -13.81 3.72 -15.29
C GLU A 66 -13.83 2.55 -14.30
N THR A 67 -12.67 2.01 -14.00
CA THR A 67 -12.46 0.90 -13.06
C THR A 67 -11.38 1.26 -12.04
N LEU A 68 -11.19 0.43 -11.03
CA LEU A 68 -10.10 0.58 -10.06
C LEU A 68 -8.75 0.31 -10.76
N ILE A 69 -7.89 1.33 -10.83
CA ILE A 69 -6.59 1.28 -11.51
C ILE A 69 -5.40 1.26 -10.56
N GLY A 70 -5.61 1.53 -9.29
CA GLY A 70 -4.57 1.51 -8.27
C GLY A 70 -5.14 1.54 -6.87
N MET A 71 -4.33 1.10 -5.91
CA MET A 71 -4.72 1.06 -4.50
C MET A 71 -3.51 1.17 -3.58
N VAL A 72 -3.75 1.57 -2.34
CA VAL A 72 -2.79 1.54 -1.24
C VAL A 72 -3.53 1.38 0.07
N GLY A 73 -2.93 0.69 1.02
CA GLY A 73 -3.48 0.49 2.36
C GLY A 73 -2.64 1.14 3.45
N LEU A 74 -3.29 1.43 4.56
CA LEU A 74 -2.68 1.86 5.81
C LEU A 74 -3.24 1.01 6.94
N HIS A 75 -2.35 0.47 7.76
CA HIS A 75 -2.71 -0.22 9.00
C HIS A 75 -2.06 0.50 10.18
N ARG A 76 -2.87 0.91 11.15
CA ARG A 76 -2.39 1.50 12.40
C ARG A 76 -2.03 0.41 13.40
N GLU A 77 -0.88 0.58 14.06
CA GLU A 77 -0.47 -0.34 15.12
C GLU A 77 -1.45 -0.28 16.31
N ALA A 78 -1.77 -1.46 16.87
CA ALA A 78 -2.79 -1.58 17.92
C ALA A 78 -2.26 -1.35 19.33
N ASN A 79 -0.98 -1.67 19.59
CA ASN A 79 -0.39 -1.55 20.92
C ASN A 79 -0.23 -0.10 21.34
N ILE A 80 -0.45 0.20 22.62
CA ILE A 80 -0.40 1.58 23.16
C ILE A 80 0.93 2.28 22.80
N LYS A 81 2.05 1.57 22.88
CA LYS A 81 3.38 2.13 22.57
C LYS A 81 3.63 2.33 21.08
N ASP A 82 2.84 1.71 20.23
CA ASP A 82 3.01 1.72 18.77
C ASP A 82 1.92 2.49 18.03
N ARG A 83 0.83 2.89 18.70
CA ARG A 83 -0.34 3.52 18.08
C ARG A 83 -0.06 4.86 17.39
N HIS A 84 1.09 5.45 17.64
CA HIS A 84 1.55 6.64 16.93
C HIS A 84 2.12 6.33 15.54
N LYS A 85 2.22 5.04 15.19
CA LYS A 85 2.75 4.55 13.91
C LYS A 85 1.67 3.91 13.06
N GLY A 86 1.77 4.10 11.76
CA GLY A 86 0.98 3.38 10.76
C GLY A 86 1.89 2.73 9.73
N LEU A 87 1.51 1.55 9.27
CA LEU A 87 2.20 0.83 8.20
C LEU A 87 1.47 1.03 6.88
N VAL A 88 2.17 1.60 5.90
CA VAL A 88 1.69 1.67 4.51
C VAL A 88 2.01 0.35 3.82
N PHE A 89 1.04 -0.23 3.14
CA PHE A 89 1.18 -1.52 2.47
C PHE A 89 0.31 -1.61 1.22
N GLY A 90 0.59 -2.62 0.40
CA GLY A 90 -0.28 -2.99 -0.72
C GLY A 90 -0.38 -1.93 -1.83
N MET A 91 0.64 -1.07 -1.97
CA MET A 91 0.70 -0.11 -3.08
C MET A 91 0.82 -0.86 -4.41
N TYR A 92 -0.13 -0.61 -5.29
CA TYR A 92 -0.10 -1.15 -6.64
C TYR A 92 -0.85 -0.24 -7.61
N VAL A 93 -0.28 -0.05 -8.79
CA VAL A 93 -0.90 0.66 -9.92
C VAL A 93 -0.80 -0.25 -11.14
N LEU A 94 -1.88 -0.35 -11.92
CA LEU A 94 -1.88 -1.11 -13.16
C LEU A 94 -0.71 -0.68 -14.05
N PRO A 95 0.01 -1.65 -14.69
CA PRO A 95 1.21 -1.34 -15.46
C PRO A 95 1.04 -0.27 -16.53
N ASP A 96 -0.08 -0.30 -17.24
CA ASP A 96 -0.42 0.66 -18.29
C ASP A 96 -0.88 2.04 -17.77
N ARG A 97 -1.01 2.20 -16.46
CA ARG A 97 -1.36 3.44 -15.77
C ARG A 97 -0.20 4.01 -14.94
N ARG A 98 0.94 3.34 -14.94
CA ARG A 98 2.15 3.84 -14.27
C ARG A 98 2.73 5.04 -15.00
N GLN A 99 3.54 5.86 -14.30
CA GLN A 99 4.17 7.09 -14.82
C GLN A 99 3.17 8.20 -15.23
N HIS A 100 1.92 8.11 -14.75
CA HIS A 100 0.88 9.11 -14.96
C HIS A 100 0.44 9.79 -13.66
N GLY A 101 1.24 9.66 -12.60
CA GLY A 101 0.97 10.30 -11.31
C GLY A 101 -0.05 9.58 -10.43
N VAL A 102 -0.51 8.38 -10.78
CA VAL A 102 -1.52 7.62 -10.01
C VAL A 102 -1.00 7.25 -8.62
N GLY A 103 0.20 6.69 -8.54
CA GLY A 103 0.83 6.33 -7.26
C GLY A 103 1.05 7.53 -6.35
N LYS A 104 1.47 8.65 -6.90
CA LYS A 104 1.64 9.91 -6.16
C LYS A 104 0.30 10.41 -5.60
N ALA A 105 -0.74 10.42 -6.42
CA ALA A 105 -2.08 10.84 -6.00
C ALA A 105 -2.64 9.95 -4.90
N LEU A 106 -2.47 8.63 -5.01
CA LEU A 106 -2.85 7.66 -3.97
C LEU A 106 -2.14 7.94 -2.65
N MET A 107 -0.83 8.10 -2.68
CA MET A 107 -0.03 8.35 -1.48
C MET A 107 -0.37 9.70 -0.85
N GLN A 108 -0.55 10.74 -1.65
CA GLN A 108 -0.95 12.07 -1.13
C GLN A 108 -2.30 12.00 -0.43
N ALA A 109 -3.27 11.29 -1.01
CA ALA A 109 -4.59 11.08 -0.41
C ALA A 109 -4.50 10.26 0.88
N LEU A 110 -3.68 9.21 0.89
CA LEU A 110 -3.44 8.39 2.08
C LEU A 110 -2.82 9.21 3.22
N ILE A 111 -1.79 9.98 2.92
CA ILE A 111 -1.11 10.85 3.89
C ILE A 111 -2.09 11.88 4.47
N ALA A 112 -2.91 12.50 3.63
CA ALA A 112 -3.92 13.46 4.08
C ALA A 112 -4.94 12.81 5.04
N GLN A 113 -5.41 11.60 4.75
CA GLN A 113 -6.28 10.85 5.64
C GLN A 113 -5.57 10.47 6.95
N ALA A 114 -4.33 10.01 6.86
CA ALA A 114 -3.52 9.63 8.02
C ALA A 114 -3.31 10.80 8.99
N GLN A 115 -3.10 11.99 8.46
CA GLN A 115 -2.91 13.22 9.28
C GLN A 115 -4.17 13.61 10.06
N GLN A 116 -5.35 13.13 9.68
CA GLN A 116 -6.60 13.35 10.40
C GLN A 116 -6.81 12.35 11.54
N LEU A 117 -6.05 11.27 11.59
CA LEU A 117 -6.18 10.25 12.63
C LEU A 117 -5.50 10.74 13.93
N ALA A 118 -6.30 10.90 14.97
CA ALA A 118 -5.82 11.41 16.26
C ALA A 118 -4.69 10.52 16.82
N GLY A 119 -3.55 11.13 17.14
CA GLY A 119 -2.39 10.45 17.73
C GLY A 119 -1.53 9.65 16.75
N LEU A 120 -1.82 9.68 15.46
CA LEU A 120 -0.93 9.12 14.46
C LEU A 120 0.15 10.16 14.10
N GLU A 121 1.42 9.80 14.26
CA GLU A 121 2.55 10.74 14.14
C GLU A 121 3.50 10.41 13.01
N GLN A 122 3.49 9.17 12.54
CA GLN A 122 4.42 8.72 11.50
C GLN A 122 3.88 7.53 10.71
N LEU A 123 4.32 7.44 9.45
CA LEU A 123 4.04 6.34 8.55
C LEU A 123 5.33 5.59 8.25
N HIS A 124 5.26 4.28 8.27
CA HIS A 124 6.34 3.37 7.93
C HIS A 124 5.98 2.57 6.68
N LEU A 125 6.96 2.22 5.90
CA LEU A 125 6.84 1.26 4.81
C LEU A 125 8.14 0.51 4.59
N ALA A 126 8.07 -0.63 3.94
CA ALA A 126 9.21 -1.36 3.42
C ALA A 126 9.10 -1.44 1.89
N VAL A 127 10.19 -1.25 1.20
CA VAL A 127 10.25 -1.33 -0.27
C VAL A 127 11.47 -2.11 -0.71
N VAL A 128 11.28 -3.06 -1.63
CA VAL A 128 12.38 -3.83 -2.21
C VAL A 128 13.41 -2.88 -2.82
N THR A 129 14.69 -3.06 -2.48
CA THR A 129 15.77 -2.13 -2.85
C THR A 129 15.94 -1.97 -4.36
N THR A 130 15.54 -2.98 -5.15
CA THR A 130 15.59 -2.95 -6.61
C THR A 130 14.39 -2.26 -7.26
N ASN A 131 13.35 -1.90 -6.47
CA ASN A 131 12.19 -1.18 -6.99
C ASN A 131 12.46 0.33 -7.02
N ALA A 132 13.24 0.77 -7.99
CA ALA A 132 13.64 2.16 -8.12
C ALA A 132 12.48 3.15 -8.28
N PRO A 133 11.44 2.88 -9.09
CA PRO A 133 10.30 3.79 -9.22
C PRO A 133 9.56 4.01 -7.90
N ALA A 134 9.30 2.96 -7.12
CA ALA A 134 8.63 3.08 -5.82
C ALA A 134 9.50 3.85 -4.81
N ARG A 135 10.79 3.54 -4.74
CA ARG A 135 11.72 4.26 -3.87
C ARG A 135 11.77 5.76 -4.19
N HIS A 136 11.82 6.09 -5.47
CA HIS A 136 11.81 7.47 -5.93
C HIS A 136 10.51 8.18 -5.53
N LEU A 137 9.37 7.53 -5.73
CA LEU A 137 8.06 8.04 -5.33
C LEU A 137 8.02 8.37 -3.84
N TYR A 138 8.39 7.43 -2.98
CA TYR A 138 8.33 7.62 -1.53
C TYR A 138 9.28 8.72 -1.05
N ARG A 139 10.49 8.79 -1.59
CA ARG A 139 11.42 9.89 -1.30
C ARG A 139 10.86 11.25 -1.70
N SER A 140 10.21 11.34 -2.86
CA SER A 140 9.59 12.57 -3.34
C SER A 140 8.47 13.08 -2.43
N LEU A 141 7.87 12.19 -1.63
CA LEU A 141 6.81 12.50 -0.66
C LEU A 141 7.35 12.79 0.76
N GLY A 142 8.67 12.72 0.94
CA GLY A 142 9.32 13.01 2.20
C GLY A 142 9.66 11.80 3.07
N PHE A 143 9.44 10.58 2.58
CA PHE A 143 9.91 9.37 3.26
C PHE A 143 11.42 9.29 3.23
N GLU A 144 12.01 8.95 4.37
CA GLU A 144 13.44 8.77 4.55
C GLU A 144 13.76 7.31 4.87
N VAL A 145 14.87 6.78 4.33
CA VAL A 145 15.37 5.47 4.69
C VAL A 145 16.01 5.53 6.08
N TYR A 146 15.56 4.69 6.99
CA TYR A 146 16.14 4.58 8.33
C TYR A 146 16.87 3.25 8.57
N GLY A 147 16.81 2.34 7.61
CA GLY A 147 17.51 1.05 7.67
C GLY A 147 17.25 0.22 6.43
N THR A 148 18.02 -0.87 6.31
CA THR A 148 17.84 -1.86 5.25
C THR A 148 17.77 -3.25 5.89
N ALA A 149 16.68 -3.97 5.62
CA ALA A 149 16.52 -5.36 6.02
C ALA A 149 17.11 -6.24 4.92
N THR A 150 18.26 -6.83 5.18
CA THR A 150 18.89 -7.75 4.24
C THR A 150 18.17 -9.09 4.24
N ARG A 151 17.99 -9.66 3.05
CA ARG A 151 17.24 -10.91 2.85
C ARG A 151 15.86 -10.89 3.53
N ALA A 152 15.16 -9.77 3.39
CA ALA A 152 13.86 -9.56 4.02
C ALA A 152 12.77 -10.46 3.43
N LEU A 153 12.83 -10.74 2.13
CA LEU A 153 11.92 -11.64 1.43
C LEU A 153 12.69 -12.78 0.78
N LYS A 154 12.08 -13.96 0.75
CA LYS A 154 12.65 -15.15 0.11
C LYS A 154 11.58 -15.88 -0.70
N MET A 155 11.93 -16.27 -1.93
CA MET A 155 11.15 -17.16 -2.76
C MET A 155 12.10 -18.16 -3.43
N GLY A 156 11.97 -19.44 -3.11
CA GLY A 156 12.95 -20.45 -3.58
C GLY A 156 14.35 -20.12 -3.06
N GLU A 157 15.31 -19.98 -3.95
CA GLU A 157 16.68 -19.59 -3.66
C GLU A 157 16.95 -18.09 -3.84
N GLN A 158 15.93 -17.31 -4.22
CA GLN A 158 16.05 -15.88 -4.43
C GLN A 158 15.67 -15.10 -3.18
N TYR A 159 16.47 -14.06 -2.89
CA TYR A 159 16.24 -13.14 -1.77
C TYR A 159 16.12 -11.71 -2.27
N TRP A 160 15.37 -10.91 -1.53
CA TRP A 160 15.30 -9.46 -1.75
C TRP A 160 15.55 -8.73 -0.44
N ASP A 161 16.32 -7.66 -0.54
CA ASP A 161 16.49 -6.71 0.53
C ASP A 161 15.39 -5.67 0.47
N GLU A 162 15.01 -5.13 1.62
CA GLU A 162 14.04 -4.04 1.72
C GLU A 162 14.65 -2.83 2.41
N ASP A 163 14.46 -1.65 1.82
CA ASP A 163 14.66 -0.39 2.53
C ASP A 163 13.45 -0.14 3.44
N LEU A 164 13.74 0.20 4.69
CA LEU A 164 12.75 0.61 5.69
C LEU A 164 12.69 2.13 5.68
N MET A 165 11.51 2.67 5.41
CA MET A 165 11.32 4.10 5.24
C MET A 165 10.28 4.65 6.23
N VAL A 166 10.44 5.91 6.60
CA VAL A 166 9.55 6.60 7.53
C VAL A 166 9.22 8.02 7.04
N LEU A 167 7.96 8.41 7.18
CA LEU A 167 7.49 9.79 7.08
C LEU A 167 6.97 10.22 8.44
N ARG A 168 7.55 11.27 9.01
CA ARG A 168 7.10 11.83 10.27
C ARG A 168 6.24 13.06 10.00
N PHE A 169 5.12 13.16 10.71
CA PHE A 169 4.28 14.35 10.70
C PHE A 169 4.87 15.38 11.67
N LEU A 170 4.85 16.61 11.26
CA LEU A 170 5.29 17.72 12.11
C LEU A 170 4.17 18.21 13.01
#